data_fab32dc860f8c6f94510b91926edab6c
#
_entry.id   fab32dc860f8c6f94510b91926edab6c
#
_cell.length_a   1.000
_cell.length_b   1.000
_cell.length_c   1.000
_cell.angle_alpha   90.00
_cell.angle_beta   90.00
_cell.angle_gamma   90.00
#
_symmetry.space_group_name_H-M   'P 1'
#
loop_
_entity.id
_entity.type
_entity.pdbx_description
1 polymer ?
#
loop_
_entity_poly.entity_id
_entity_poly.type
_entity_poly.pdbx_seq_one_letter_code
_entity_poly.pdbx_strand_id
1 'polypeptide(L)'
;LDDLAAKAAASGAKHLLLSHMRGHIADMDRLMALCDRLGLIVIEDCAHTMGASWAGRPTGTFGRVGCFSLQSYKHVNGGEGGLLATDDADVAARAILHSGSYMLYGQHRARPDEAVFARWRDVTPNFSLRMSNLVAAVARPQLALLAERARIWNDRHGRLAALLAALPGVRLPHRPQ
;
A
#
# COMPACT_ATOMS: atom_id res chain seq x y z
N LEU A 1 -2.80 9.20 -18.22
CA LEU A 1 -2.22 10.26 -17.36
C LEU A 1 -2.77 11.64 -17.69
N ASP A 2 -3.12 11.91 -18.96
CA ASP A 2 -3.65 13.21 -19.39
C ASP A 2 -4.98 13.53 -18.69
N ASP A 3 -5.87 12.56 -18.54
CA ASP A 3 -7.11 12.69 -17.78
C ASP A 3 -6.87 13.03 -16.31
N LEU A 4 -5.85 12.41 -15.70
CA LEU A 4 -5.43 12.74 -14.32
C LEU A 4 -4.97 14.19 -14.23
N ALA A 5 -4.13 14.64 -15.17
CA ALA A 5 -3.63 16.01 -15.19
C ALA A 5 -4.78 17.03 -15.34
N ALA A 6 -5.71 16.77 -16.25
CA ALA A 6 -6.88 17.63 -16.49
C ALA A 6 -7.78 17.71 -15.24
N LYS A 7 -8.06 16.57 -14.60
CA LYS A 7 -8.91 16.51 -13.41
C LYS A 7 -8.24 17.17 -12.20
N ALA A 8 -6.94 16.97 -12.00
CA ALA A 8 -6.21 17.63 -10.93
C ALA A 8 -6.22 19.15 -11.08
N ALA A 9 -5.99 19.65 -12.30
CA ALA A 9 -6.06 21.08 -12.59
C ALA A 9 -7.47 21.65 -12.36
N ALA A 10 -8.51 20.97 -12.83
CA ALA A 10 -9.90 21.42 -12.71
C ALA A 10 -10.41 21.41 -11.25
N SER A 11 -9.99 20.43 -10.44
CA SER A 11 -10.46 20.29 -9.06
C SER A 11 -9.62 21.04 -8.04
N GLY A 12 -8.38 21.43 -8.36
CA GLY A 12 -7.42 21.97 -7.42
C GLY A 12 -6.97 20.94 -6.34
N ALA A 13 -7.17 19.64 -6.61
CA ALA A 13 -6.82 18.57 -5.68
C ALA A 13 -5.32 18.61 -5.33
N LYS A 14 -5.01 18.30 -4.09
CA LYS A 14 -3.62 18.20 -3.57
C LYS A 14 -3.22 16.77 -3.27
N HIS A 15 -4.13 15.83 -3.32
CA HIS A 15 -3.91 14.43 -3.00
C HIS A 15 -4.46 13.54 -4.10
N LEU A 16 -3.72 12.47 -4.42
CA LEU A 16 -4.16 11.40 -5.27
C LEU A 16 -4.24 10.11 -4.44
N LEU A 17 -5.44 9.53 -4.31
CA LEU A 17 -5.58 8.16 -3.87
C LEU A 17 -5.45 7.24 -5.07
N LEU A 18 -4.32 6.56 -5.17
CA LEU A 18 -4.00 5.63 -6.24
C LEU A 18 -4.36 4.21 -5.82
N SER A 19 -5.44 3.66 -6.33
CA SER A 19 -5.80 2.26 -6.04
C SER A 19 -5.21 1.32 -7.10
N HIS A 20 -4.39 0.38 -6.65
CA HIS A 20 -3.86 -0.73 -7.45
C HIS A 20 -4.89 -1.87 -7.52
N MET A 21 -6.10 -1.54 -7.95
CA MET A 21 -7.23 -2.46 -7.94
C MET A 21 -6.92 -3.74 -8.71
N ARG A 22 -7.14 -4.89 -8.08
CA ARG A 22 -6.93 -6.24 -8.64
C ARG A 22 -5.50 -6.49 -9.14
N GLY A 23 -4.51 -5.79 -8.60
CA GLY A 23 -3.12 -5.94 -8.97
C GLY A 23 -2.71 -5.21 -10.25
N HIS A 24 -3.57 -4.34 -10.79
CA HIS A 24 -3.18 -3.46 -11.90
C HIS A 24 -2.34 -2.30 -11.38
N ILE A 25 -1.06 -2.32 -11.71
CA ILE A 25 -0.10 -1.27 -11.37
C ILE A 25 0.04 -0.36 -12.60
N ALA A 26 -0.11 0.94 -12.41
CA ALA A 26 0.14 1.93 -13.45
C ALA A 26 1.65 2.01 -13.77
N ASP A 27 2.00 2.68 -14.87
CA ASP A 27 3.38 3.12 -15.09
C ASP A 27 3.76 4.10 -13.98
N MET A 28 4.41 3.58 -12.92
CA MET A 28 4.68 4.35 -11.71
C MET A 28 5.71 5.45 -11.97
N ASP A 29 6.67 5.24 -12.87
CA ASP A 29 7.68 6.25 -13.16
C ASP A 29 7.03 7.49 -13.79
N ARG A 30 6.20 7.29 -14.80
CA ARG A 30 5.48 8.38 -15.45
C ARG A 30 4.42 9.02 -14.56
N LEU A 31 3.74 8.21 -13.73
CA LEU A 31 2.73 8.70 -12.81
C LEU A 31 3.34 9.56 -11.72
N MET A 32 4.41 9.11 -11.07
CA MET A 32 5.08 9.87 -10.02
C MET A 32 5.68 11.17 -10.57
N ALA A 33 6.34 11.12 -11.74
CA ALA A 33 6.84 12.32 -12.39
C ALA A 33 5.73 13.34 -12.73
N LEU A 34 4.53 12.87 -13.08
CA LEU A 34 3.37 13.75 -13.27
C LEU A 34 2.91 14.34 -11.92
N CYS A 35 2.77 13.52 -10.89
CA CYS A 35 2.33 13.96 -9.57
C CYS A 35 3.28 15.01 -8.97
N ASP A 36 4.58 14.81 -9.11
CA ASP A 36 5.60 15.77 -8.67
C ASP A 36 5.44 17.14 -9.37
N ARG A 37 5.26 17.13 -10.69
CA ARG A 37 5.01 18.38 -11.44
C ARG A 37 3.72 19.09 -11.03
N LEU A 38 2.70 18.34 -10.66
CA LEU A 38 1.41 18.89 -10.23
C LEU A 38 1.32 19.19 -8.74
N GLY A 39 2.36 18.86 -7.97
CA GLY A 39 2.39 19.00 -6.51
C GLY A 39 1.37 18.11 -5.80
N LEU A 40 1.07 16.92 -6.37
CA LEU A 40 0.14 15.95 -5.81
C LEU A 40 0.85 15.03 -4.82
N ILE A 41 0.30 14.91 -3.64
CA ILE A 41 0.70 13.90 -2.64
C ILE A 41 -0.01 12.59 -3.00
N VAL A 42 0.77 11.53 -3.27
CA VAL A 42 0.23 10.21 -3.62
C VAL A 42 0.05 9.36 -2.37
N ILE A 43 -1.12 8.75 -2.24
CA ILE A 43 -1.45 7.72 -1.25
C ILE A 43 -1.77 6.45 -2.04
N GLU A 44 -1.00 5.38 -1.82
CA GLU A 44 -1.21 4.11 -2.51
C GLU A 44 -2.18 3.21 -1.74
N ASP A 45 -3.30 2.85 -2.34
CA ASP A 45 -4.15 1.76 -1.90
C ASP A 45 -3.59 0.44 -2.48
N CYS A 46 -2.82 -0.25 -1.66
CA CYS A 46 -2.16 -1.52 -1.94
C CYS A 46 -2.95 -2.73 -1.43
N ALA A 47 -4.24 -2.60 -1.21
CA ALA A 47 -5.07 -3.70 -0.69
C ALA A 47 -5.07 -4.95 -1.58
N HIS A 48 -4.66 -4.84 -2.85
CA HIS A 48 -4.56 -5.93 -3.82
C HIS A 48 -3.15 -6.15 -4.37
N THR A 49 -2.13 -5.52 -3.80
CA THR A 49 -0.76 -5.58 -4.34
C THR A 49 0.32 -5.86 -3.30
N MET A 50 -0.05 -6.42 -2.14
CA MET A 50 0.96 -6.87 -1.18
C MET A 50 1.88 -7.91 -1.82
N GLY A 51 3.19 -7.62 -1.88
CA GLY A 51 4.19 -8.45 -2.54
C GLY A 51 4.37 -8.19 -4.03
N ALA A 52 3.65 -7.23 -4.62
CA ALA A 52 3.86 -6.79 -5.99
C ALA A 52 4.89 -5.65 -6.07
N SER A 53 5.47 -5.45 -7.26
CA SER A 53 6.47 -4.42 -7.51
C SER A 53 6.33 -3.85 -8.92
N TRP A 54 6.82 -2.63 -9.11
CA TRP A 54 7.06 -2.00 -10.40
C TRP A 54 8.57 -1.81 -10.57
N ALA A 55 9.15 -2.34 -11.63
CA ALA A 55 10.58 -2.28 -11.90
C ALA A 55 11.45 -2.67 -10.68
N GLY A 56 11.02 -3.68 -9.91
CA GLY A 56 11.72 -4.17 -8.71
C GLY A 56 11.46 -3.36 -7.43
N ARG A 57 10.81 -2.20 -7.50
CA ARG A 57 10.43 -1.41 -6.33
C ARG A 57 9.04 -1.84 -5.82
N PRO A 58 8.87 -2.21 -4.54
CA PRO A 58 7.60 -2.65 -3.99
C PRO A 58 6.50 -1.58 -4.11
N THR A 59 5.26 -1.98 -4.43
CA THR A 59 4.09 -1.10 -4.29
C THR A 59 3.91 -0.66 -2.85
N GLY A 60 3.34 0.52 -2.64
CA GLY A 60 3.19 1.14 -1.32
C GLY A 60 4.44 1.88 -0.84
N THR A 61 5.48 1.98 -1.69
CA THR A 61 6.69 2.74 -1.40
C THR A 61 6.94 3.92 -2.35
N PHE A 62 6.06 4.12 -3.34
CA PHE A 62 6.18 5.23 -4.30
C PHE A 62 5.55 6.50 -3.78
N GLY A 63 4.38 6.41 -3.18
CA GLY A 63 3.68 7.52 -2.57
C GLY A 63 4.19 7.86 -1.17
N ARG A 64 3.60 8.89 -0.58
CA ARG A 64 3.88 9.29 0.81
C ARG A 64 3.43 8.23 1.82
N VAL A 65 2.39 7.47 1.47
CA VAL A 65 1.80 6.40 2.30
C VAL A 65 1.37 5.26 1.41
N GLY A 66 1.69 4.03 1.80
CA GLY A 66 1.13 2.80 1.26
C GLY A 66 0.22 2.12 2.29
N CYS A 67 -1.00 1.77 1.90
CA CYS A 67 -1.98 1.12 2.75
C CYS A 67 -2.25 -0.30 2.25
N PHE A 68 -2.08 -1.29 3.13
CA PHE A 68 -2.28 -2.71 2.81
C PHE A 68 -3.39 -3.30 3.66
N SER A 69 -4.18 -4.19 3.08
CA SER A 69 -5.26 -4.89 3.77
C SER A 69 -4.83 -6.30 4.17
N LEU A 70 -5.24 -6.72 5.38
CA LEU A 70 -5.12 -8.08 5.90
C LEU A 70 -6.48 -8.78 6.02
N GLN A 71 -7.48 -8.27 5.34
CA GLN A 71 -8.82 -8.85 5.30
C GLN A 71 -8.76 -10.28 4.72
N SER A 72 -9.72 -11.14 5.06
CA SER A 72 -9.74 -12.59 4.80
C SER A 72 -9.42 -13.04 3.38
N TYR A 73 -9.70 -12.21 2.37
CA TYR A 73 -9.44 -12.54 0.95
C TYR A 73 -8.17 -11.92 0.39
N LYS A 74 -7.27 -11.40 1.25
CA LYS A 74 -6.01 -10.78 0.81
C LYS A 74 -4.83 -11.75 0.80
N HIS A 75 -3.72 -11.34 0.19
CA HIS A 75 -2.51 -12.15 0.04
C HIS A 75 -1.92 -12.62 1.37
N VAL A 76 -1.99 -11.76 2.38
CA VAL A 76 -1.75 -12.07 3.78
C VAL A 76 -3.06 -11.80 4.50
N ASN A 77 -3.57 -12.77 5.22
CA ASN A 77 -4.89 -12.70 5.80
C ASN A 77 -4.82 -12.89 7.32
N GLY A 78 -5.37 -11.92 8.03
CA GLY A 78 -5.51 -11.95 9.49
C GLY A 78 -6.96 -11.99 9.95
N GLY A 79 -7.91 -12.23 9.01
CA GLY A 79 -9.34 -12.04 9.22
C GLY A 79 -9.73 -10.60 8.89
N GLU A 80 -9.31 -9.67 9.70
CA GLU A 80 -9.38 -8.23 9.50
C GLU A 80 -8.07 -7.57 9.91
N GLY A 81 -7.82 -6.36 9.43
CA GLY A 81 -6.65 -5.56 9.77
C GLY A 81 -5.99 -4.91 8.57
N GLY A 82 -4.93 -4.16 8.84
CA GLY A 82 -4.18 -3.46 7.81
C GLY A 82 -2.77 -3.10 8.28
N LEU A 83 -1.95 -2.73 7.31
CA LEU A 83 -0.60 -2.20 7.53
C LEU A 83 -0.48 -0.86 6.81
N LEU A 84 0.25 0.05 7.40
CA LEU A 84 0.61 1.33 6.81
C LEU A 84 2.13 1.38 6.68
N ALA A 85 2.62 1.72 5.49
CA ALA A 85 4.03 1.94 5.21
C ALA A 85 4.26 3.41 4.84
N THR A 86 5.28 4.02 5.42
CA THR A 86 5.66 5.41 5.13
C THR A 86 7.09 5.69 5.61
N ASP A 87 7.79 6.54 4.87
CA ASP A 87 9.07 7.13 5.30
C ASP A 87 8.87 8.53 5.92
N ASP A 88 7.63 9.05 5.94
CA ASP A 88 7.29 10.32 6.57
C ASP A 88 7.16 10.15 8.08
N ALA A 89 8.10 10.74 8.83
CA ALA A 89 8.16 10.61 10.28
C ALA A 89 6.91 11.18 10.99
N ASP A 90 6.32 12.26 10.48
CA ASP A 90 5.11 12.84 11.07
C ASP A 90 3.88 11.95 10.84
N VAL A 91 3.76 11.38 9.64
CA VAL A 91 2.71 10.39 9.33
C VAL A 91 2.88 9.15 10.21
N ALA A 92 4.09 8.62 10.33
CA ALA A 92 4.38 7.44 11.16
C ALA A 92 4.04 7.68 12.63
N ALA A 93 4.48 8.82 13.20
CA ALA A 93 4.20 9.16 14.60
C ALA A 93 2.68 9.26 14.85
N ARG A 94 1.97 9.98 13.99
CA ARG A 94 0.50 10.12 14.12
C ARG A 94 -0.22 8.80 13.94
N ALA A 95 0.19 7.95 13.00
CA ALA A 95 -0.40 6.62 12.83
C ALA A 95 -0.23 5.74 14.08
N ILE A 96 0.96 5.76 14.69
CA ILE A 96 1.24 5.05 15.94
C ILE A 96 0.38 5.61 17.09
N LEU A 97 0.24 6.92 17.22
CA LEU A 97 -0.61 7.56 18.23
C LEU A 97 -2.09 7.22 18.02
N HIS A 98 -2.60 7.32 16.79
CA HIS A 98 -3.98 6.91 16.45
C HIS A 98 -4.27 5.44 16.76
N SER A 99 -3.25 4.57 16.68
CA SER A 99 -3.37 3.16 17.06
C SER A 99 -3.63 2.96 18.55
N GLY A 100 -3.44 3.97 19.38
CA GLY A 100 -3.71 3.92 20.80
C GLY A 100 -2.53 3.47 21.65
N SER A 101 -1.33 3.67 21.14
CA SER A 101 -0.12 3.29 21.87
C SER A 101 0.15 4.14 23.12
N TYR A 102 -0.60 5.21 23.35
CA TYR A 102 -0.47 6.10 24.52
C TYR A 102 1.00 6.40 24.88
N MET A 103 1.39 6.02 26.10
CA MET A 103 2.77 6.14 26.58
C MET A 103 3.69 4.99 26.11
N LEU A 104 3.15 3.99 25.38
CA LEU A 104 3.90 2.83 24.91
C LEU A 104 4.43 2.98 23.48
N TYR A 105 4.23 4.12 22.83
CA TYR A 105 4.76 4.35 21.48
C TYR A 105 6.28 4.22 21.43
N GLY A 106 6.98 4.47 22.53
CA GLY A 106 8.41 4.26 22.67
C GLY A 106 8.86 2.79 22.49
N GLN A 107 7.95 1.82 22.59
CA GLN A 107 8.23 0.39 22.37
C GLN A 107 8.06 -0.04 20.91
N HIS A 108 7.51 0.78 20.06
CA HIS A 108 7.33 0.48 18.64
C HIS A 108 8.69 0.46 17.93
N ARG A 109 9.06 -0.68 17.33
CA ARG A 109 10.43 -0.91 16.83
C ARG A 109 10.81 -0.01 15.65
N ALA A 110 9.88 0.33 14.78
CA ALA A 110 10.06 1.19 13.60
C ALA A 110 9.48 2.58 13.85
N ARG A 111 9.69 3.14 15.03
CA ARG A 111 9.18 4.44 15.40
C ARG A 111 10.11 5.58 14.98
N PRO A 112 9.57 6.77 14.69
CA PRO A 112 10.34 8.00 14.62
C PRO A 112 10.98 8.38 15.97
N ASP A 113 11.85 9.38 15.93
CA ASP A 113 12.47 9.96 17.12
C ASP A 113 11.44 10.59 18.06
N GLU A 114 11.77 10.64 19.35
CA GLU A 114 10.92 11.20 20.41
C GLU A 114 10.49 12.65 20.12
N ALA A 115 11.38 13.45 19.53
CA ALA A 115 11.08 14.84 19.16
C ALA A 115 9.91 14.96 18.16
N VAL A 116 9.69 13.94 17.30
CA VAL A 116 8.55 13.91 16.39
C VAL A 116 7.26 13.63 17.16
N PHE A 117 7.28 12.68 18.09
CA PHE A 117 6.12 12.39 18.94
C PHE A 117 5.74 13.56 19.82
N ALA A 118 6.71 14.31 20.35
CA ALA A 118 6.46 15.48 21.18
C ALA A 118 5.61 16.55 20.48
N ARG A 119 5.68 16.65 19.13
CA ARG A 119 4.84 17.57 18.36
C ARG A 119 3.38 17.11 18.25
N TRP A 120 3.15 15.79 18.30
CA TRP A 120 1.86 15.22 17.92
C TRP A 120 1.08 14.58 19.06
N ARG A 121 1.72 14.12 20.15
CA ARG A 121 1.09 13.30 21.20
C ARG A 121 -0.08 14.00 21.90
N ASP A 122 0.00 15.33 22.07
CA ASP A 122 -1.01 16.06 22.81
C ASP A 122 -2.19 16.53 21.94
N VAL A 123 -2.04 16.42 20.60
CA VAL A 123 -3.05 16.86 19.62
C VAL A 123 -3.60 15.73 18.75
N THR A 124 -3.04 14.51 18.85
CA THR A 124 -3.48 13.35 18.07
C THR A 124 -4.43 12.49 18.87
N PRO A 125 -5.70 12.35 18.44
CA PRO A 125 -6.68 11.51 19.14
C PRO A 125 -6.32 10.04 19.04
N ASN A 126 -6.69 9.27 20.06
CA ASN A 126 -6.57 7.83 20.09
C ASN A 126 -7.84 7.19 19.55
N PHE A 127 -7.71 6.39 18.49
CA PHE A 127 -8.82 5.64 17.89
C PHE A 127 -8.75 4.12 18.14
N SER A 128 -7.79 3.67 18.95
CA SER A 128 -7.59 2.24 19.24
C SER A 128 -7.44 1.35 17.99
N LEU A 129 -6.79 1.87 16.94
CA LEU A 129 -6.64 1.19 15.65
C LEU A 129 -5.53 0.12 15.64
N ARG A 130 -4.98 -0.23 16.81
CA ARG A 130 -3.89 -1.21 16.90
C ARG A 130 -4.35 -2.62 16.49
N MET A 131 -3.49 -3.30 15.76
CA MET A 131 -3.66 -4.72 15.48
C MET A 131 -3.60 -5.54 16.77
N SER A 132 -4.48 -6.50 16.94
CA SER A 132 -4.40 -7.45 18.07
C SER A 132 -3.20 -8.39 17.90
N ASN A 133 -2.65 -8.87 19.01
CA ASN A 133 -1.56 -9.86 18.99
C ASN A 133 -1.98 -11.15 18.28
N LEU A 134 -3.26 -11.52 18.34
CA LEU A 134 -3.78 -12.69 17.64
C LEU A 134 -3.70 -12.51 16.12
N VAL A 135 -4.17 -11.38 15.60
CA VAL A 135 -4.07 -11.05 14.16
C VAL A 135 -2.61 -10.99 13.72
N ALA A 136 -1.75 -10.36 14.51
CA ALA A 136 -0.31 -10.29 14.22
C ALA A 136 0.34 -11.68 14.20
N ALA A 137 -0.02 -12.59 15.12
CA ALA A 137 0.49 -13.96 15.17
C ALA A 137 0.06 -14.78 13.95
N VAL A 138 -1.14 -14.56 13.42
CA VAL A 138 -1.64 -15.22 12.20
C VAL A 138 -1.00 -14.62 10.94
N ALA A 139 -0.82 -13.31 10.87
CA ALA A 139 -0.28 -12.63 9.70
C ALA A 139 1.24 -12.83 9.52
N ARG A 140 2.01 -12.78 10.61
CA ARG A 140 3.48 -12.82 10.59
C ARG A 140 4.09 -14.00 9.83
N PRO A 141 3.69 -15.27 10.05
CA PRO A 141 4.23 -16.40 9.30
C PRO A 141 3.87 -16.34 7.81
N GLN A 142 2.75 -15.74 7.44
CA GLN A 142 2.33 -15.59 6.05
C GLN A 142 3.20 -14.58 5.29
N LEU A 143 3.67 -13.52 5.97
CA LEU A 143 4.61 -12.55 5.38
C LEU A 143 5.92 -13.22 4.97
N ALA A 144 6.42 -14.16 5.75
CA ALA A 144 7.65 -14.90 5.42
C ALA A 144 7.50 -15.76 4.14
N LEU A 145 6.29 -16.20 3.83
CA LEU A 145 5.97 -17.02 2.65
C LEU A 145 5.51 -16.19 1.43
N LEU A 146 5.42 -14.88 1.56
CA LEU A 146 4.79 -14.03 0.54
C LEU A 146 5.51 -14.09 -0.80
N ALA A 147 6.84 -14.04 -0.81
CA ALA A 147 7.62 -14.08 -2.05
C ALA A 147 7.43 -15.40 -2.82
N GLU A 148 7.42 -16.53 -2.11
CA GLU A 148 7.16 -17.85 -2.71
C GLU A 148 5.73 -17.93 -3.27
N ARG A 149 4.74 -17.48 -2.51
CA ARG A 149 3.35 -17.44 -2.95
C ARG A 149 3.18 -16.57 -4.20
N ALA A 150 3.80 -15.39 -4.23
CA ALA A 150 3.76 -14.50 -5.39
C ALA A 150 4.33 -15.20 -6.64
N ARG A 151 5.44 -15.93 -6.51
CA ARG A 151 6.01 -16.74 -7.61
C ARG A 151 5.01 -17.78 -8.11
N ILE A 152 4.39 -18.53 -7.20
CA ILE A 152 3.39 -19.57 -7.56
C ILE A 152 2.18 -18.95 -8.28
N TRP A 153 1.67 -17.82 -7.81
CA TRP A 153 0.54 -17.12 -8.42
C TRP A 153 0.89 -16.57 -9.80
N ASN A 154 2.08 -16.02 -9.96
CA ASN A 154 2.57 -15.56 -11.26
C ASN A 154 2.71 -16.69 -12.27
N ASP A 155 3.23 -17.86 -11.87
CA ASP A 155 3.29 -19.05 -12.72
C ASP A 155 1.89 -19.50 -13.17
N ARG A 156 0.96 -19.63 -12.23
CA ARG A 156 -0.44 -19.98 -12.52
C ARG A 156 -1.12 -18.96 -13.45
N HIS A 157 -0.91 -17.68 -13.21
CA HIS A 157 -1.41 -16.61 -14.06
C HIS A 157 -0.83 -16.73 -15.48
N GLY A 158 0.48 -16.93 -15.62
CA GLY A 158 1.13 -17.08 -16.92
C GLY A 158 0.57 -18.27 -17.71
N ARG A 159 0.39 -19.44 -17.07
CA ARG A 159 -0.23 -20.62 -17.68
C ARG A 159 -1.66 -20.37 -18.12
N LEU A 160 -2.48 -19.74 -17.27
CA LEU A 160 -3.87 -19.40 -17.61
C LEU A 160 -3.92 -18.38 -18.75
N ALA A 161 -3.08 -17.35 -18.70
CA ALA A 161 -3.01 -16.33 -19.74
C ALA A 161 -2.64 -16.93 -21.10
N ALA A 162 -1.68 -17.86 -21.15
CA ALA A 162 -1.31 -18.54 -22.38
C ALA A 162 -2.48 -19.35 -22.97
N LEU A 163 -3.25 -20.05 -22.12
CA LEU A 163 -4.43 -20.81 -22.57
C LEU A 163 -5.54 -19.87 -23.10
N LEU A 164 -5.79 -18.78 -22.40
CA LEU A 164 -6.83 -17.81 -22.79
C LEU A 164 -6.45 -17.04 -24.06
N ALA A 165 -5.17 -16.71 -24.25
CA ALA A 165 -4.71 -15.98 -25.44
C ALA A 165 -4.91 -16.79 -26.74
N ALA A 166 -5.01 -18.12 -26.65
CA ALA A 166 -5.29 -18.98 -27.79
C ALA A 166 -6.77 -18.99 -28.20
N LEU A 167 -7.68 -18.42 -27.42
CA LEU A 167 -9.12 -18.44 -27.69
C LEU A 167 -9.53 -17.24 -28.56
N PRO A 168 -10.29 -17.43 -29.63
CA PRO A 168 -10.81 -16.34 -30.45
C PRO A 168 -11.69 -15.39 -29.62
N GLY A 169 -11.53 -14.08 -29.80
CA GLY A 169 -12.35 -13.05 -29.15
C GLY A 169 -11.96 -12.75 -27.69
N VAL A 170 -10.99 -13.44 -27.12
CA VAL A 170 -10.48 -13.15 -25.77
C VAL A 170 -9.38 -12.09 -25.86
N ARG A 171 -9.51 -11.02 -25.09
CA ARG A 171 -8.48 -10.00 -24.90
C ARG A 171 -7.99 -10.04 -23.46
N LEU A 172 -6.71 -10.23 -23.29
CA LEU A 172 -6.07 -10.15 -21.97
C LEU A 172 -5.72 -8.69 -21.63
N PRO A 173 -5.86 -8.27 -20.37
CA PRO A 173 -5.38 -6.98 -19.92
C PRO A 173 -3.86 -6.87 -20.17
N HIS A 174 -3.42 -5.69 -20.61
CA HIS A 174 -1.99 -5.40 -20.69
C HIS A 174 -1.38 -5.44 -19.28
N ARG A 175 -0.32 -6.20 -19.12
CA ARG A 175 0.46 -6.27 -17.88
C ARG A 175 1.83 -5.64 -18.15
N PRO A 176 2.09 -4.43 -17.64
CA PRO A 176 3.44 -3.86 -17.69
C PRO A 176 4.40 -4.79 -16.92
N GLN A 177 5.56 -5.00 -17.47
CA GLN A 177 6.62 -5.80 -16.83
C GLN A 177 7.36 -4.99 -15.79
#